data_2221462688cc18322d7eea9ebc78afa7
#
_entry.id   2221462688cc18322d7eea9ebc78afa7
#
_cell.length_a   1.000
_cell.length_b   1.000
_cell.length_c   1.000
_cell.angle_alpha   90.00
_cell.angle_beta   90.00
_cell.angle_gamma   90.00
#
_symmetry.space_group_name_H-M   'P 1'
#
loop_
_entity.id
_entity.type
_entity.pdbx_description
1 polymer ?
#
loop_
_entity_poly.entity_id
_entity_poly.type
_entity_poly.pdbx_seq_one_letter_code
_entity_poly.pdbx_strand_id
1 'polypeptide(L)'
;MNARRRLDRELVRRGLVPGRTVAREVIGEGRVTVDGAPAGKPSRLVSADEAVVVAGPPPRYVSRGGSKLEAALSGFGLDPDGLRAVDVGSSTGGFTDCLLQHGAASVVSVDVGRGQLHQRLRDDKRVMVHERTNVRGVDGPSLGAPFDLLVSDLSFISLRTVMADLVGLVAECSPMVLLAKPQFEAGRAEVDRGSGVVRDPAVWERVIVELERSVRAHGAAIMEGMASPITGAGGNVEVLLHVRADTADVHSTAGFDPAALVASVATGGGA
;
A
#
# COMPACT_ATOMS: atom_id res chain seq x y z
N MET A 1 39.90 4.05 -15.40
CA MET A 1 39.25 4.23 -14.06
C MET A 1 37.83 3.71 -14.15
N ASN A 2 37.48 2.62 -13.44
CA ASN A 2 36.12 2.10 -13.44
C ASN A 2 35.18 3.12 -12.79
N ALA A 3 34.15 3.53 -13.51
CA ALA A 3 33.19 4.51 -13.02
C ALA A 3 32.44 3.97 -11.80
N ARG A 4 32.62 4.58 -10.63
CA ARG A 4 31.88 4.25 -9.42
C ARG A 4 30.43 4.66 -9.55
N ARG A 5 29.50 3.81 -9.12
CA ARG A 5 28.06 4.02 -9.14
C ARG A 5 27.47 3.91 -7.74
N ARG A 6 26.35 4.59 -7.53
CA ARG A 6 25.61 4.44 -6.28
C ARG A 6 25.14 3.00 -6.11
N LEU A 7 25.23 2.49 -4.90
CA LEU A 7 24.88 1.11 -4.54
C LEU A 7 23.42 0.77 -4.93
N ASP A 8 22.47 1.70 -4.68
CA ASP A 8 21.06 1.51 -5.06
C ASP A 8 20.87 1.30 -6.59
N ARG A 9 21.68 1.97 -7.41
CA ARG A 9 21.66 1.80 -8.87
C ARG A 9 22.41 0.56 -9.33
N GLU A 10 23.49 0.24 -8.65
CA GLU A 10 24.35 -0.90 -9.00
C GLU A 10 23.65 -2.23 -8.71
N LEU A 11 22.88 -2.33 -7.61
CA LEU A 11 22.05 -3.51 -7.31
C LEU A 11 21.04 -3.80 -8.43
N VAL A 12 20.35 -2.76 -8.94
CA VAL A 12 19.42 -2.91 -10.07
C VAL A 12 20.15 -3.28 -11.35
N ARG A 13 21.27 -2.62 -11.65
CA ARG A 13 22.07 -2.90 -12.85
C ARG A 13 22.59 -4.34 -12.92
N ARG A 14 22.96 -4.90 -11.75
CA ARG A 14 23.42 -6.32 -11.64
C ARG A 14 22.25 -7.31 -11.61
N GLY A 15 20.99 -6.85 -11.64
CA GLY A 15 19.81 -7.72 -11.53
C GLY A 15 19.64 -8.38 -10.16
N LEU A 16 20.32 -7.86 -9.12
CA LEU A 16 20.23 -8.38 -7.75
C LEU A 16 18.91 -8.00 -7.07
N VAL A 17 18.25 -6.95 -7.54
CA VAL A 17 16.92 -6.51 -7.11
C VAL A 17 16.13 -5.96 -8.30
N PRO A 18 14.77 -6.01 -8.26
CA PRO A 18 13.93 -5.61 -9.39
C PRO A 18 13.88 -4.11 -9.64
N GLY A 19 14.20 -3.28 -8.64
CA GLY A 19 14.09 -1.82 -8.78
C GLY A 19 14.76 -1.05 -7.65
N ARG A 20 14.87 0.30 -7.82
CA ARG A 20 15.58 1.17 -6.86
C ARG A 20 14.89 1.27 -5.49
N THR A 21 13.58 1.12 -5.45
CA THR A 21 12.82 1.09 -4.18
C THR A 21 13.25 -0.11 -3.36
N VAL A 22 13.19 -1.30 -3.95
CA VAL A 22 13.65 -2.55 -3.32
C VAL A 22 15.15 -2.49 -2.97
N ALA A 23 15.98 -1.88 -3.83
CA ALA A 23 17.39 -1.69 -3.52
C ALA A 23 17.59 -0.91 -2.20
N ARG A 24 16.84 0.16 -1.99
CA ARG A 24 16.92 0.96 -0.76
C ARG A 24 16.41 0.21 0.45
N GLU A 25 15.39 -0.62 0.28
CA GLU A 25 14.81 -1.46 1.32
C GLU A 25 15.81 -2.50 1.81
N VAL A 26 16.34 -3.34 0.91
CA VAL A 26 17.32 -4.37 1.29
C VAL A 26 18.62 -3.79 1.87
N ILE A 27 19.02 -2.58 1.46
CA ILE A 27 20.13 -1.86 2.06
C ILE A 27 19.77 -1.42 3.49
N GLY A 28 18.56 -0.85 3.68
CA GLY A 28 18.09 -0.40 4.99
C GLY A 28 17.88 -1.54 5.98
N GLU A 29 17.50 -2.72 5.50
CA GLU A 29 17.36 -3.97 6.26
C GLU A 29 18.72 -4.60 6.61
N GLY A 30 19.84 -4.00 6.18
CA GLY A 30 21.19 -4.56 6.43
C GLY A 30 21.52 -5.82 5.64
N ARG A 31 20.76 -6.16 4.62
CA ARG A 31 20.91 -7.38 3.80
C ARG A 31 22.00 -7.27 2.73
N VAL A 32 22.60 -6.10 2.55
CA VAL A 32 23.59 -5.86 1.49
C VAL A 32 24.99 -5.81 2.06
N THR A 33 25.90 -6.57 1.46
CA THR A 33 27.34 -6.46 1.72
C THR A 33 28.08 -6.06 0.45
N VAL A 34 29.18 -5.33 0.63
CA VAL A 34 30.12 -4.97 -0.44
C VAL A 34 31.50 -5.43 0.01
N ASP A 35 32.12 -6.33 -0.74
CA ASP A 35 33.37 -7.03 -0.38
C ASP A 35 33.32 -7.66 1.03
N GLY A 36 32.15 -8.26 1.36
CA GLY A 36 31.87 -8.88 2.66
C GLY A 36 31.54 -7.91 3.80
N ALA A 37 31.70 -6.60 3.62
CA ALA A 37 31.38 -5.61 4.65
C ALA A 37 29.93 -5.09 4.51
N PRO A 38 29.15 -4.94 5.62
CA PRO A 38 27.80 -4.39 5.58
C PRO A 38 27.73 -3.00 4.91
N ALA A 39 26.71 -2.78 4.10
CA ALA A 39 26.52 -1.55 3.33
C ALA A 39 25.14 -0.94 3.57
N GLY A 40 25.01 -0.08 4.58
CA GLY A 40 23.75 0.54 5.01
C GLY A 40 23.36 1.85 4.32
N LYS A 41 24.13 2.34 3.31
CA LYS A 41 23.83 3.61 2.65
C LYS A 41 23.57 3.42 1.15
N PRO A 42 22.35 3.71 0.64
CA PRO A 42 22.02 3.61 -0.79
C PRO A 42 22.92 4.48 -1.70
N SER A 43 23.45 5.57 -1.15
CA SER A 43 24.35 6.49 -1.86
C SER A 43 25.82 6.05 -1.88
N ARG A 44 26.20 4.98 -1.16
CA ARG A 44 27.58 4.43 -1.20
C ARG A 44 27.98 4.23 -2.66
N LEU A 45 29.18 4.68 -3.00
CA LEU A 45 29.73 4.49 -4.33
C LEU A 45 30.47 3.16 -4.38
N VAL A 46 30.13 2.32 -5.33
CA VAL A 46 30.74 1.01 -5.59
C VAL A 46 31.30 0.95 -6.99
N SER A 47 32.40 0.24 -7.18
CA SER A 47 33.01 -0.03 -8.48
C SER A 47 32.47 -1.35 -9.06
N ALA A 48 32.73 -1.60 -10.34
CA ALA A 48 32.21 -2.79 -11.02
C ALA A 48 32.83 -4.11 -10.49
N ASP A 49 34.04 -4.03 -9.96
CA ASP A 49 34.87 -5.12 -9.45
C ASP A 49 34.59 -5.44 -7.97
N GLU A 50 33.96 -4.54 -7.19
CA GLU A 50 33.57 -4.86 -5.83
C GLU A 50 32.45 -5.92 -5.83
N ALA A 51 32.59 -6.95 -4.98
CA ALA A 51 31.57 -7.98 -4.82
C ALA A 51 30.37 -7.41 -4.05
N VAL A 52 29.20 -7.38 -4.68
CA VAL A 52 27.94 -6.94 -4.03
C VAL A 52 27.04 -8.14 -3.87
N VAL A 53 26.65 -8.44 -2.63
CA VAL A 53 25.79 -9.57 -2.29
C VAL A 53 24.56 -9.07 -1.54
N VAL A 54 23.39 -9.60 -1.90
CA VAL A 54 22.13 -9.40 -1.18
C VAL A 54 21.79 -10.70 -0.46
N ALA A 55 21.76 -10.67 0.87
CA ALA A 55 21.42 -11.82 1.69
C ALA A 55 19.91 -12.08 1.72
N GLY A 56 19.53 -13.34 1.90
CA GLY A 56 18.13 -13.77 2.02
C GLY A 56 17.45 -13.97 0.66
N PRO A 57 16.17 -14.43 0.67
CA PRO A 57 15.40 -14.69 -0.55
C PRO A 57 15.13 -13.40 -1.31
N PRO A 58 14.94 -13.49 -2.64
CA PRO A 58 14.50 -12.32 -3.41
C PRO A 58 13.14 -11.81 -2.88
N PRO A 59 12.89 -10.50 -2.98
CA PRO A 59 11.59 -9.96 -2.60
C PRO A 59 10.46 -10.64 -3.38
N ARG A 60 9.40 -11.04 -2.69
CA ARG A 60 8.25 -11.72 -3.30
C ARG A 60 7.50 -10.79 -4.26
N TYR A 61 7.37 -9.52 -3.88
CA TYR A 61 6.66 -8.49 -4.63
C TYR A 61 7.59 -7.40 -5.14
N VAL A 62 7.15 -6.62 -6.12
CA VAL A 62 7.90 -5.48 -6.68
C VAL A 62 8.14 -4.35 -5.66
N SER A 63 7.41 -4.33 -4.55
CA SER A 63 7.63 -3.46 -3.39
C SER A 63 7.00 -4.05 -2.12
N ARG A 64 7.36 -3.49 -0.94
CA ARG A 64 6.81 -3.90 0.37
C ARG A 64 5.29 -3.76 0.47
N GLY A 65 4.68 -2.91 -0.37
CA GLY A 65 3.22 -2.80 -0.45
C GLY A 65 2.55 -4.16 -0.64
N GLY A 66 3.10 -5.04 -1.48
CA GLY A 66 2.54 -6.37 -1.71
C GLY A 66 2.37 -7.20 -0.43
N SER A 67 3.33 -7.14 0.50
CA SER A 67 3.21 -7.85 1.78
C SER A 67 2.13 -7.26 2.71
N LYS A 68 1.83 -5.95 2.59
CA LYS A 68 0.70 -5.34 3.31
C LYS A 68 -0.62 -5.91 2.82
N LEU A 69 -0.80 -5.93 1.49
CA LEU A 69 -2.03 -6.46 0.90
C LEU A 69 -2.16 -7.96 1.14
N GLU A 70 -1.09 -8.73 1.04
CA GLU A 70 -1.09 -10.18 1.36
C GLU A 70 -1.61 -10.45 2.78
N ALA A 71 -1.14 -9.66 3.75
CA ALA A 71 -1.61 -9.77 5.13
C ALA A 71 -3.10 -9.42 5.25
N ALA A 72 -3.58 -8.38 4.53
CA ALA A 72 -4.99 -8.03 4.51
C ALA A 72 -5.86 -9.14 3.87
N LEU A 73 -5.45 -9.66 2.71
CA LEU A 73 -6.19 -10.73 2.02
C LEU A 73 -6.32 -11.96 2.93
N SER A 74 -5.21 -12.36 3.56
CA SER A 74 -5.20 -13.50 4.50
C SER A 74 -6.00 -13.21 5.77
N GLY A 75 -5.83 -12.04 6.38
CA GLY A 75 -6.47 -11.67 7.65
C GLY A 75 -7.98 -11.50 7.51
N PHE A 76 -8.44 -10.96 6.39
CA PHE A 76 -9.86 -10.72 6.10
C PHE A 76 -10.53 -11.87 5.33
N GLY A 77 -9.79 -12.93 5.01
CA GLY A 77 -10.34 -14.06 4.24
C GLY A 77 -10.80 -13.67 2.83
N LEU A 78 -10.14 -12.70 2.19
CA LEU A 78 -10.47 -12.25 0.84
C LEU A 78 -9.65 -13.00 -0.19
N ASP A 79 -10.33 -13.55 -1.19
CA ASP A 79 -9.70 -14.27 -2.31
C ASP A 79 -9.89 -13.47 -3.60
N PRO A 80 -8.81 -12.93 -4.21
CA PRO A 80 -8.89 -12.19 -5.46
C PRO A 80 -8.95 -13.09 -6.70
N ASP A 81 -8.91 -14.40 -6.57
CA ASP A 81 -8.90 -15.32 -7.71
C ASP A 81 -10.10 -15.09 -8.66
N GLY A 82 -9.81 -14.92 -9.93
CA GLY A 82 -10.80 -14.67 -10.97
C GLY A 82 -11.44 -13.28 -10.94
N LEU A 83 -11.16 -12.41 -9.96
CA LEU A 83 -11.79 -11.10 -9.81
C LEU A 83 -11.15 -10.05 -10.73
N ARG A 84 -11.98 -9.08 -11.13
CA ARG A 84 -11.55 -7.81 -11.73
C ARG A 84 -11.31 -6.80 -10.63
N ALA A 85 -10.06 -6.41 -10.43
CA ALA A 85 -9.67 -5.52 -9.35
C ALA A 85 -9.23 -4.13 -9.84
N VAL A 86 -9.33 -3.13 -8.97
CA VAL A 86 -8.72 -1.80 -9.15
C VAL A 86 -7.77 -1.51 -8.00
N ASP A 87 -6.55 -1.07 -8.34
CA ASP A 87 -5.50 -0.62 -7.41
C ASP A 87 -5.35 0.90 -7.50
N VAL A 88 -5.88 1.61 -6.50
CA VAL A 88 -5.90 3.07 -6.45
C VAL A 88 -4.72 3.58 -5.61
N GLY A 89 -3.80 4.29 -6.26
CA GLY A 89 -2.51 4.66 -5.69
C GLY A 89 -1.46 3.58 -5.92
N SER A 90 -1.45 2.99 -7.11
CA SER A 90 -0.63 1.81 -7.44
C SER A 90 0.88 2.04 -7.31
N SER A 91 1.38 3.26 -7.47
CA SER A 91 2.80 3.61 -7.34
C SER A 91 3.71 2.64 -8.10
N THR A 92 4.58 1.91 -7.39
CA THR A 92 5.47 0.89 -7.98
C THR A 92 4.76 -0.41 -8.33
N GLY A 93 3.53 -0.62 -7.87
CA GLY A 93 2.69 -1.78 -8.19
C GLY A 93 2.72 -2.91 -7.17
N GLY A 94 3.06 -2.62 -5.91
CA GLY A 94 3.11 -3.65 -4.88
C GLY A 94 1.76 -4.37 -4.69
N PHE A 95 0.67 -3.61 -4.61
CA PHE A 95 -0.68 -4.16 -4.49
C PHE A 95 -1.12 -4.86 -5.78
N THR A 96 -0.90 -4.24 -6.94
CA THR A 96 -1.13 -4.86 -8.26
C THR A 96 -0.45 -6.22 -8.37
N ASP A 97 0.85 -6.30 -8.01
CA ASP A 97 1.63 -7.54 -8.07
C ASP A 97 1.07 -8.62 -7.14
N CYS A 98 0.66 -8.22 -5.93
CA CYS A 98 0.02 -9.12 -4.98
C CYS A 98 -1.29 -9.70 -5.54
N LEU A 99 -2.18 -8.86 -6.06
CA LEU A 99 -3.44 -9.29 -6.69
C LEU A 99 -3.20 -10.30 -7.81
N LEU A 100 -2.26 -10.00 -8.72
CA LEU A 100 -1.94 -10.89 -9.84
C LEU A 100 -1.37 -12.24 -9.40
N GLN A 101 -0.54 -12.26 -8.34
CA GLN A 101 0.01 -13.49 -7.77
C GLN A 101 -1.05 -14.32 -7.04
N HIS A 102 -2.13 -13.68 -6.56
CA HIS A 102 -3.30 -14.33 -5.97
C HIS A 102 -4.44 -14.59 -6.98
N GLY A 103 -4.14 -14.59 -8.29
CA GLY A 103 -5.07 -15.07 -9.30
C GLY A 103 -6.06 -14.03 -9.85
N ALA A 104 -5.93 -12.74 -9.53
CA ALA A 104 -6.82 -11.73 -10.11
C ALA A 104 -6.86 -11.83 -11.65
N ALA A 105 -8.07 -11.85 -12.23
CA ALA A 105 -8.27 -11.95 -13.66
C ALA A 105 -7.74 -10.72 -14.39
N SER A 106 -7.92 -9.54 -13.80
CA SER A 106 -7.35 -8.28 -14.30
C SER A 106 -7.22 -7.26 -13.18
N VAL A 107 -6.27 -6.34 -13.33
CA VAL A 107 -6.07 -5.22 -12.41
C VAL A 107 -5.98 -3.91 -13.19
N VAL A 108 -6.81 -2.95 -12.82
CA VAL A 108 -6.70 -1.56 -13.26
C VAL A 108 -5.86 -0.80 -12.25
N SER A 109 -4.66 -0.37 -12.64
CA SER A 109 -3.73 0.39 -11.79
C SER A 109 -3.89 1.88 -12.05
N VAL A 110 -4.35 2.62 -11.03
CA VAL A 110 -4.61 4.07 -11.11
C VAL A 110 -3.61 4.83 -10.24
N ASP A 111 -2.91 5.80 -10.80
CA ASP A 111 -1.98 6.66 -10.06
C ASP A 111 -1.87 8.07 -10.66
N VAL A 112 -1.69 9.08 -9.80
CA VAL A 112 -1.42 10.46 -10.24
C VAL A 112 -0.01 10.64 -10.80
N GLY A 113 0.91 9.76 -10.42
CA GLY A 113 2.30 9.72 -10.88
C GLY A 113 2.44 9.26 -12.33
N ARG A 114 3.69 9.25 -12.79
CA ARG A 114 4.04 8.76 -14.12
C ARG A 114 5.32 7.93 -14.08
N GLY A 115 5.33 6.79 -14.79
CA GLY A 115 6.51 5.94 -14.97
C GLY A 115 6.97 5.27 -13.67
N GLN A 116 6.08 5.13 -12.67
CA GLN A 116 6.40 4.52 -11.39
C GLN A 116 6.17 3.01 -11.40
N LEU A 117 5.10 2.56 -12.05
CA LEU A 117 4.74 1.15 -12.10
C LEU A 117 5.88 0.31 -12.67
N HIS A 118 6.19 -0.80 -12.02
CA HIS A 118 7.28 -1.69 -12.41
C HIS A 118 7.06 -2.27 -13.82
N GLN A 119 8.15 -2.36 -14.63
CA GLN A 119 8.04 -2.73 -16.04
C GLN A 119 7.36 -4.08 -16.26
N ARG A 120 7.65 -5.10 -15.44
CA ARG A 120 7.00 -6.42 -15.58
C ARG A 120 5.48 -6.37 -15.42
N LEU A 121 4.95 -5.41 -14.64
CA LEU A 121 3.51 -5.23 -14.46
C LEU A 121 2.91 -4.47 -15.63
N ARG A 122 3.65 -3.52 -16.21
CA ARG A 122 3.24 -2.84 -17.46
C ARG A 122 3.13 -3.80 -18.64
N ASP A 123 3.98 -4.80 -18.65
CA ASP A 123 4.04 -5.81 -19.73
C ASP A 123 3.05 -6.97 -19.51
N ASP A 124 2.43 -7.07 -18.32
CA ASP A 124 1.42 -8.09 -18.03
C ASP A 124 0.08 -7.71 -18.68
N LYS A 125 -0.43 -8.58 -19.54
CA LYS A 125 -1.69 -8.36 -20.30
C LYS A 125 -2.93 -8.21 -19.43
N ARG A 126 -2.85 -8.62 -18.15
CA ARG A 126 -3.93 -8.48 -17.18
C ARG A 126 -3.95 -7.09 -16.53
N VAL A 127 -2.92 -6.25 -16.74
CA VAL A 127 -2.81 -4.93 -16.13
C VAL A 127 -3.17 -3.84 -17.11
N MET A 128 -4.14 -3.01 -16.74
CA MET A 128 -4.45 -1.75 -17.42
C MET A 128 -3.92 -0.58 -16.59
N VAL A 129 -3.08 0.27 -17.21
CA VAL A 129 -2.34 1.33 -16.51
C VAL A 129 -2.95 2.68 -16.81
N HIS A 130 -3.47 3.36 -15.77
CA HIS A 130 -4.00 4.72 -15.81
C HIS A 130 -3.14 5.64 -14.97
N GLU A 131 -2.05 6.12 -15.55
CA GLU A 131 -1.16 7.13 -14.94
C GLU A 131 -1.70 8.54 -15.15
N ARG A 132 -1.21 9.51 -14.33
CA ARG A 132 -1.66 10.90 -14.29
C ARG A 132 -3.18 11.02 -14.07
N THR A 133 -3.76 10.03 -13.40
CA THR A 133 -5.19 9.96 -13.15
C THR A 133 -5.44 10.19 -11.66
N ASN A 134 -6.16 11.27 -11.37
CA ASN A 134 -6.61 11.55 -10.02
C ASN A 134 -7.91 10.75 -9.77
N VAL A 135 -7.96 9.96 -8.72
CA VAL A 135 -9.17 9.23 -8.34
C VAL A 135 -10.31 10.18 -7.96
N ARG A 136 -9.98 11.37 -7.43
CA ARG A 136 -10.99 12.37 -7.09
C ARG A 136 -11.69 12.88 -8.36
N GLY A 137 -12.99 12.61 -8.46
CA GLY A 137 -13.81 12.98 -9.61
C GLY A 137 -13.54 12.14 -10.85
N VAL A 138 -12.97 10.95 -10.70
CA VAL A 138 -12.73 10.06 -11.84
C VAL A 138 -14.04 9.54 -12.42
N ASP A 139 -14.09 9.44 -13.73
CA ASP A 139 -15.20 8.77 -14.42
C ASP A 139 -15.02 7.25 -14.32
N GLY A 140 -15.75 6.62 -13.40
CA GLY A 140 -15.67 5.17 -13.15
C GLY A 140 -15.84 4.32 -14.41
N PRO A 141 -16.84 4.56 -15.26
CA PRO A 141 -17.02 3.85 -16.54
C PRO A 141 -15.80 3.92 -17.44
N SER A 142 -15.06 5.03 -17.49
CA SER A 142 -13.83 5.14 -18.30
C SER A 142 -12.70 4.25 -17.81
N LEU A 143 -12.71 3.87 -16.53
CA LEU A 143 -11.79 2.88 -15.94
C LEU A 143 -12.29 1.44 -16.09
N GLY A 144 -13.52 1.25 -16.54
CA GLY A 144 -14.18 -0.07 -16.63
C GLY A 144 -14.90 -0.49 -15.35
N ALA A 145 -15.23 0.47 -14.44
CA ALA A 145 -16.07 0.17 -13.27
C ALA A 145 -17.46 -0.35 -13.70
N PRO A 146 -18.17 -1.11 -12.84
CA PRO A 146 -17.78 -1.46 -11.48
C PRO A 146 -16.76 -2.61 -11.39
N PHE A 147 -15.98 -2.63 -10.30
CA PHE A 147 -14.98 -3.67 -10.01
C PHE A 147 -15.46 -4.61 -8.90
N ASP A 148 -14.94 -5.84 -8.90
CA ASP A 148 -15.25 -6.88 -7.91
C ASP A 148 -14.45 -6.71 -6.62
N LEU A 149 -13.29 -6.02 -6.69
CA LEU A 149 -12.41 -5.74 -5.57
C LEU A 149 -11.69 -4.40 -5.80
N LEU A 150 -11.66 -3.56 -4.78
CA LEU A 150 -10.83 -2.36 -4.76
C LEU A 150 -9.76 -2.46 -3.67
N VAL A 151 -8.52 -2.13 -4.03
CA VAL A 151 -7.45 -1.94 -3.06
C VAL A 151 -6.88 -0.53 -3.17
N SER A 152 -6.46 0.08 -2.05
CA SER A 152 -5.97 1.46 -2.07
C SER A 152 -4.86 1.70 -1.07
N ASP A 153 -3.72 2.23 -1.56
CA ASP A 153 -2.56 2.69 -0.78
C ASP A 153 -2.25 4.15 -1.14
N LEU A 154 -3.14 5.07 -0.80
CA LEU A 154 -2.99 6.49 -1.11
C LEU A 154 -2.02 7.19 -0.16
N SER A 155 -1.30 8.17 -0.70
CA SER A 155 -0.41 9.05 0.06
C SER A 155 -0.72 10.51 -0.22
N PHE A 156 -0.53 11.39 0.79
CA PHE A 156 -0.72 12.84 0.73
C PHE A 156 -2.17 13.30 0.47
N ILE A 157 -3.14 12.42 0.63
CA ILE A 157 -4.57 12.72 0.57
C ILE A 157 -5.28 11.89 1.64
N SER A 158 -6.32 12.45 2.25
CA SER A 158 -7.19 11.72 3.18
C SER A 158 -8.14 10.81 2.40
N LEU A 159 -8.32 9.58 2.86
CA LEU A 159 -9.32 8.64 2.34
C LEU A 159 -10.73 9.25 2.38
N ARG A 160 -11.04 10.07 3.40
CA ARG A 160 -12.33 10.77 3.51
C ARG A 160 -12.61 11.68 2.32
N THR A 161 -11.57 12.28 1.73
CA THR A 161 -11.72 13.19 0.60
C THR A 161 -12.14 12.47 -0.69
N VAL A 162 -11.79 11.20 -0.82
CA VAL A 162 -12.02 10.38 -2.02
C VAL A 162 -12.98 9.22 -1.79
N MET A 163 -13.61 9.14 -0.61
CA MET A 163 -14.43 7.99 -0.22
C MET A 163 -15.60 7.77 -1.19
N ALA A 164 -16.28 8.85 -1.61
CA ALA A 164 -17.35 8.76 -2.59
C ALA A 164 -16.88 8.15 -3.92
N ASP A 165 -15.69 8.59 -4.38
CA ASP A 165 -15.12 8.09 -5.63
C ASP A 165 -14.72 6.61 -5.50
N LEU A 166 -14.13 6.21 -4.36
CA LEU A 166 -13.74 4.81 -4.12
C LEU A 166 -14.97 3.88 -4.09
N VAL A 167 -16.02 4.28 -3.35
CA VAL A 167 -17.28 3.50 -3.27
C VAL A 167 -17.94 3.41 -4.64
N GLY A 168 -17.91 4.48 -5.43
CA GLY A 168 -18.48 4.50 -6.78
C GLY A 168 -17.74 3.64 -7.82
N LEU A 169 -16.56 3.13 -7.51
CA LEU A 169 -15.80 2.27 -8.41
C LEU A 169 -16.12 0.79 -8.28
N VAL A 170 -16.76 0.35 -7.20
CA VAL A 170 -17.00 -1.08 -6.95
C VAL A 170 -18.46 -1.47 -7.15
N ALA A 171 -18.69 -2.74 -7.44
CA ALA A 171 -20.03 -3.27 -7.47
C ALA A 171 -20.65 -3.34 -6.06
N GLU A 172 -21.97 -3.46 -6.01
CA GLU A 172 -22.71 -3.66 -4.76
C GLU A 172 -22.15 -4.85 -3.97
N CYS A 173 -22.02 -4.71 -2.67
CA CYS A 173 -21.44 -5.71 -1.75
C CYS A 173 -19.98 -6.09 -2.03
N SER A 174 -19.31 -5.47 -2.98
CA SER A 174 -17.90 -5.76 -3.26
C SER A 174 -16.98 -5.29 -2.16
N PRO A 175 -15.93 -6.08 -1.83
CA PRO A 175 -14.95 -5.72 -0.83
C PRO A 175 -14.00 -4.62 -1.31
N MET A 176 -13.58 -3.80 -0.37
CA MET A 176 -12.49 -2.84 -0.53
C MET A 176 -11.45 -3.04 0.57
N VAL A 177 -10.17 -3.01 0.24
CA VAL A 177 -9.06 -2.97 1.21
C VAL A 177 -8.42 -1.59 1.16
N LEU A 178 -8.61 -0.82 2.22
CA LEU A 178 -8.12 0.55 2.31
C LEU A 178 -7.00 0.65 3.33
N LEU A 179 -5.84 1.19 2.93
CA LEU A 179 -4.73 1.47 3.85
C LEU A 179 -4.90 2.86 4.45
N ALA A 180 -5.40 2.91 5.67
CA ALA A 180 -5.53 4.15 6.44
C ALA A 180 -4.18 4.55 7.04
N LYS A 181 -3.80 5.80 6.84
CA LYS A 181 -2.54 6.37 7.30
C LYS A 181 -2.83 7.57 8.19
N PRO A 182 -2.74 7.43 9.52
CA PRO A 182 -3.09 8.51 10.45
C PRO A 182 -2.44 9.85 10.13
N GLN A 183 -1.22 9.87 9.61
CA GLN A 183 -0.51 11.10 9.24
C GLN A 183 -1.13 11.84 8.03
N PHE A 184 -1.99 11.21 7.23
CA PHE A 184 -2.72 11.86 6.14
C PHE A 184 -4.19 12.12 6.48
N GLU A 185 -4.66 11.57 7.59
CA GLU A 185 -6.02 11.75 8.11
C GLU A 185 -6.09 12.78 9.23
N ALA A 186 -5.05 12.88 10.05
CA ALA A 186 -4.96 13.81 11.16
C ALA A 186 -4.74 15.26 10.69
N GLY A 187 -5.03 16.22 11.56
CA GLY A 187 -4.80 17.63 11.29
C GLY A 187 -3.30 17.98 11.20
N ARG A 188 -2.94 18.96 10.36
CA ARG A 188 -1.54 19.38 10.15
C ARG A 188 -0.80 19.66 11.48
N ALA A 189 -1.44 20.35 12.44
CA ALA A 189 -0.83 20.67 13.71
C ALA A 189 -0.42 19.44 14.54
N GLU A 190 -1.09 18.32 14.37
CA GLU A 190 -0.75 17.05 15.05
C GLU A 190 0.41 16.36 14.37
N VAL A 191 0.41 16.36 13.05
CA VAL A 191 1.48 15.79 12.22
C VAL A 191 2.78 16.58 12.41
N ASP A 192 2.71 17.91 12.44
CA ASP A 192 3.87 18.81 12.63
C ASP A 192 4.51 18.63 14.01
N ARG A 193 3.70 18.46 15.07
CA ARG A 193 4.20 18.17 16.43
C ARG A 193 5.01 16.88 16.50
N GLY A 194 4.66 15.88 15.71
CA GLY A 194 5.36 14.60 15.62
C GLY A 194 6.45 14.55 14.55
N SER A 195 6.84 15.69 13.94
CA SER A 195 7.78 15.72 12.82
C SER A 195 7.40 14.76 11.69
N GLY A 196 6.11 14.71 11.35
CA GLY A 196 5.56 13.82 10.32
C GLY A 196 5.15 12.43 10.82
N VAL A 197 5.30 12.14 12.13
CA VAL A 197 4.93 10.83 12.70
C VAL A 197 3.86 11.00 13.78
N VAL A 198 2.72 10.34 13.59
CA VAL A 198 1.62 10.31 14.57
C VAL A 198 1.79 9.08 15.46
N ARG A 199 2.06 9.32 16.77
CA ARG A 199 2.31 8.25 17.76
C ARG A 199 1.22 8.10 18.81
N ASP A 200 0.34 9.10 18.93
CA ASP A 200 -0.70 9.15 19.95
C ASP A 200 -1.88 8.20 19.58
N PRO A 201 -2.15 7.15 20.37
CA PRO A 201 -3.27 6.25 20.12
C PRO A 201 -4.64 6.96 20.12
N ALA A 202 -4.80 8.03 20.88
CA ALA A 202 -6.05 8.82 20.87
C ALA A 202 -6.28 9.49 19.52
N VAL A 203 -5.20 9.91 18.83
CA VAL A 203 -5.30 10.43 17.46
C VAL A 203 -5.65 9.32 16.48
N TRP A 204 -5.07 8.13 16.62
CA TRP A 204 -5.40 6.98 15.77
C TRP A 204 -6.89 6.61 15.90
N GLU A 205 -7.40 6.51 17.14
CA GLU A 205 -8.80 6.19 17.40
C GLU A 205 -9.74 7.22 16.78
N ARG A 206 -9.49 8.50 17.00
CA ARG A 206 -10.27 9.56 16.38
C ARG A 206 -10.27 9.45 14.84
N VAL A 207 -9.11 9.22 14.23
CA VAL A 207 -8.98 9.05 12.78
C VAL A 207 -9.82 7.88 12.29
N ILE A 208 -9.78 6.74 12.97
CA ILE A 208 -10.59 5.56 12.57
C ILE A 208 -12.09 5.83 12.74
N VAL A 209 -12.51 6.51 13.81
CA VAL A 209 -13.91 6.93 14.02
C VAL A 209 -14.38 7.89 12.91
N GLU A 210 -13.53 8.85 12.52
CA GLU A 210 -13.86 9.79 11.44
C GLU A 210 -13.92 9.09 10.07
N LEU A 211 -13.06 8.11 9.81
CA LEU A 211 -13.11 7.27 8.62
C LEU A 211 -14.37 6.41 8.59
N GLU A 212 -14.74 5.78 9.71
CA GLU A 212 -15.98 5.00 9.81
C GLU A 212 -17.21 5.85 9.48
N ARG A 213 -17.29 7.06 10.03
CA ARG A 213 -18.38 8.00 9.71
C ARG A 213 -18.41 8.36 8.22
N SER A 214 -17.24 8.59 7.63
CA SER A 214 -17.14 8.90 6.20
C SER A 214 -17.57 7.71 5.33
N VAL A 215 -17.13 6.49 5.65
CA VAL A 215 -17.53 5.25 4.97
C VAL A 215 -19.04 5.09 5.00
N ARG A 216 -19.65 5.21 6.19
CA ARG A 216 -21.13 5.11 6.35
C ARG A 216 -21.88 6.20 5.60
N ALA A 217 -21.37 7.43 5.58
CA ALA A 217 -22.01 8.55 4.87
C ALA A 217 -22.07 8.33 3.35
N HIS A 218 -21.24 7.43 2.81
CA HIS A 218 -21.20 7.09 1.39
C HIS A 218 -21.77 5.69 1.08
N GLY A 219 -22.59 5.13 1.98
CA GLY A 219 -23.30 3.86 1.71
C GLY A 219 -22.40 2.62 1.82
N ALA A 220 -21.35 2.67 2.63
CA ALA A 220 -20.45 1.53 2.85
C ALA A 220 -20.27 1.27 4.35
N ALA A 221 -19.67 0.13 4.71
CA ALA A 221 -19.41 -0.24 6.10
C ALA A 221 -18.01 -0.81 6.27
N ILE A 222 -17.33 -0.45 7.38
CA ILE A 222 -16.11 -1.14 7.79
C ILE A 222 -16.53 -2.45 8.46
N MET A 223 -16.09 -3.56 7.90
CA MET A 223 -16.36 -4.90 8.42
C MET A 223 -15.36 -5.27 9.51
N GLU A 224 -14.09 -4.97 9.30
CA GLU A 224 -12.99 -5.27 10.22
C GLU A 224 -11.76 -4.44 9.87
N GLY A 225 -10.78 -4.43 10.77
CA GLY A 225 -9.50 -3.75 10.58
C GLY A 225 -8.36 -4.48 11.25
N MET A 226 -7.14 -4.26 10.77
CA MET A 226 -5.92 -4.81 11.36
C MET A 226 -4.74 -3.85 11.21
N ALA A 227 -3.74 -4.00 12.07
CA ALA A 227 -2.46 -3.33 11.89
C ALA A 227 -1.79 -3.78 10.59
N SER A 228 -1.20 -2.85 9.85
CA SER A 228 -0.29 -3.22 8.77
C SER A 228 0.94 -3.95 9.35
N PRO A 229 1.39 -5.07 8.75
CA PRO A 229 2.57 -5.79 9.23
C PRO A 229 3.86 -5.00 9.06
N ILE A 230 3.82 -3.89 8.32
CA ILE A 230 4.96 -3.04 8.02
C ILE A 230 4.58 -1.60 8.30
N THR A 231 5.43 -0.89 9.05
CA THR A 231 5.26 0.54 9.28
C THR A 231 5.52 1.35 8.02
N GLY A 232 4.85 2.50 7.93
CA GLY A 232 5.05 3.49 6.89
C GLY A 232 6.35 4.28 7.05
N ALA A 233 6.50 5.31 6.22
CA ALA A 233 7.64 6.22 6.28
C ALA A 233 7.80 6.84 7.66
N GLY A 234 9.03 6.89 8.16
CA GLY A 234 9.35 7.44 9.48
C GLY A 234 8.88 6.59 10.66
N GLY A 235 8.36 5.38 10.44
CA GLY A 235 7.81 4.51 11.47
C GLY A 235 6.34 4.81 11.82
N ASN A 236 5.62 5.48 10.92
CA ASN A 236 4.18 5.68 11.09
C ASN A 236 3.44 4.35 11.12
N VAL A 237 2.52 4.23 12.06
CA VAL A 237 1.53 3.16 12.07
C VAL A 237 0.60 3.32 10.85
N GLU A 238 0.24 2.21 10.24
CA GLU A 238 -0.73 2.14 9.16
C GLU A 238 -1.74 1.04 9.49
N VAL A 239 -2.99 1.25 9.11
CA VAL A 239 -4.11 0.35 9.42
C VAL A 239 -4.77 -0.10 8.13
N LEU A 240 -4.93 -1.39 7.95
CA LEU A 240 -5.69 -1.99 6.87
C LEU A 240 -7.15 -2.10 7.31
N LEU A 241 -8.06 -1.63 6.47
CA LEU A 241 -9.51 -1.67 6.70
C LEU A 241 -10.19 -2.49 5.59
N HIS A 242 -10.96 -3.49 5.98
CA HIS A 242 -11.89 -4.17 5.08
C HIS A 242 -13.21 -3.40 5.08
N VAL A 243 -13.59 -2.89 3.94
CA VAL A 243 -14.82 -2.12 3.74
C VAL A 243 -15.69 -2.83 2.71
N ARG A 244 -17.00 -2.81 2.86
CA ARG A 244 -17.96 -3.27 1.85
C ARG A 244 -18.86 -2.12 1.40
N ALA A 245 -19.03 -1.98 0.10
CA ALA A 245 -19.93 -1.03 -0.50
C ALA A 245 -21.37 -1.56 -0.41
N ASP A 246 -22.31 -0.64 -0.20
CA ASP A 246 -23.77 -0.84 -0.26
C ASP A 246 -24.24 -2.18 0.34
N THR A 247 -24.07 -2.32 1.64
CA THR A 247 -24.68 -3.42 2.37
C THR A 247 -26.02 -2.94 2.91
N ALA A 248 -27.09 -3.70 2.67
CA ALA A 248 -28.39 -3.48 3.35
C ALA A 248 -28.22 -3.42 4.89
N ASP A 249 -27.09 -3.91 5.37
CA ASP A 249 -26.61 -3.94 6.75
C ASP A 249 -25.74 -2.73 7.16
N VAL A 250 -25.71 -1.62 6.40
CA VAL A 250 -24.97 -0.40 6.82
C VAL A 250 -25.40 0.05 8.24
N HIS A 251 -26.62 -0.33 8.66
CA HIS A 251 -27.13 -0.11 10.01
C HIS A 251 -26.83 -1.26 10.99
N SER A 252 -26.40 -2.42 10.50
CA SER A 252 -26.18 -3.66 11.26
C SER A 252 -24.71 -3.95 11.59
N THR A 253 -23.77 -3.02 11.34
CA THR A 253 -22.36 -3.21 11.78
C THR A 253 -22.24 -3.11 13.30
N ALA A 254 -22.94 -3.99 14.00
CA ALA A 254 -22.83 -4.23 15.43
C ALA A 254 -21.50 -4.93 15.80
N GLY A 255 -20.42 -4.73 15.04
CA GLY A 255 -19.18 -5.47 15.23
C GLY A 255 -17.87 -4.71 15.08
N PHE A 256 -17.82 -3.61 14.35
CA PHE A 256 -16.57 -2.87 14.22
C PHE A 256 -16.36 -1.93 15.42
N ASP A 257 -15.28 -2.17 16.16
CA ASP A 257 -14.91 -1.37 17.34
C ASP A 257 -13.56 -0.66 17.06
N PRO A 258 -13.58 0.66 16.79
CA PRO A 258 -12.36 1.45 16.59
C PRO A 258 -11.39 1.40 17.76
N ALA A 259 -11.89 1.37 19.00
CA ALA A 259 -11.05 1.36 20.19
C ALA A 259 -10.32 0.02 20.35
N ALA A 260 -11.02 -1.09 20.12
CA ALA A 260 -10.44 -2.44 20.13
C ALA A 260 -9.37 -2.59 19.03
N LEU A 261 -9.64 -2.07 17.82
CA LEU A 261 -8.66 -2.05 16.73
C LEU A 261 -7.40 -1.26 17.14
N VAL A 262 -7.55 -0.05 17.66
CA VAL A 262 -6.40 0.78 18.06
C VAL A 262 -5.62 0.15 19.20
N ALA A 263 -6.27 -0.49 20.17
CA ALA A 263 -5.60 -1.23 21.22
C ALA A 263 -4.74 -2.38 20.66
N SER A 264 -5.24 -3.13 19.67
CA SER A 264 -4.48 -4.18 19.00
C SER A 264 -3.28 -3.65 18.22
N VAL A 265 -3.45 -2.51 17.55
CA VAL A 265 -2.38 -1.81 16.80
C VAL A 265 -1.29 -1.31 17.75
N ALA A 266 -1.66 -0.75 18.90
CA ALA A 266 -0.72 -0.24 19.90
C ALA A 266 0.13 -1.36 20.53
N THR A 267 -0.43 -2.54 20.70
CA THR A 267 0.27 -3.71 21.28
C THR A 267 1.09 -4.49 20.23
N GLY A 268 0.67 -4.51 18.97
CA GLY A 268 1.34 -5.23 17.88
C GLY A 268 2.51 -4.49 17.23
N GLY A 269 2.70 -3.21 17.48
CA GLY A 269 3.77 -2.38 16.91
C GLY A 269 5.16 -2.56 17.52
N GLY A 270 5.37 -3.60 18.33
CA GLY A 270 6.60 -3.87 19.09
C GLY A 270 7.32 -5.17 18.74
N ALA A 271 7.13 -5.75 17.55
CA ALA A 271 7.86 -6.96 17.14
C ALA A 271 8.74 -6.71 15.92
#